data_4a5e9337e4f5784ba06ba7854b3db752
#
_entry.id   4a5e9337e4f5784ba06ba7854b3db752
#
_cell.length_a   1.000
_cell.length_b   1.000
_cell.length_c   1.000
_cell.angle_alpha   90.00
_cell.angle_beta   90.00
_cell.angle_gamma   90.00
#
_symmetry.space_group_name_H-M   'P 1'
#
loop_
_entity.id
_entity.type
_entity.pdbx_description
1 polymer ?
#
loop_
_entity_poly.entity_id
_entity_poly.type
_entity_poly.pdbx_seq_one_letter_code
_entity_poly.pdbx_strand_id
1 'polypeptide(L)'
;MKTSLQKSTRFINCTISGIPKANAILCKEGSIKIIGLSSEIVGDKTIDLRGGVVYPGFTDSHLHLLGIGISLETLSLTNITSPEKIIEKIVKKLKSINEGQWFKGWGWDQNNWRDTGYPTKEMLDAVSPKSPIYLKRIDGHATWVNSRALTIANITKKTQDPDGGKILRDNYGAPTGILIDSAMELVRQFIPKYSKADKKRMVLKAVSQLNSLGITFVHDAGTDLETIEILKNLISEKQLNICIYAMLTNNHKVYDNYLKSGPFFDNKGYLTVRTIKLFLDGALGSRGAALLHPYYDNPENMGLILLDIQKTIDKVKKFNSAGFQVSIHCIGDRANRIGLNILETAGERKLRNRIEHAQIIHPNDIKRFADIGVIPSMQAIHCTSDMHWINKRLGADRLNEVCNWQSLIKTGTIIAGGSDAPVESPDPLSGVYAAVTRKDKAGEPAGGWQGHERLTREQALLMYTQWPAYASFLENKTGKIKLGFQANFTVLSKNLMSVLPEDILKTKVLFTIVNGKVVYAE
;
A
#
# COMPACT_ATOMS: atom_id res chain seq x y z
N MET A 1 14.41 42.62 -2.79
CA MET A 1 13.61 41.44 -2.43
C MET A 1 13.82 41.14 -0.95
N LYS A 2 12.83 41.37 -0.08
CA LYS A 2 12.92 40.97 1.34
C LYS A 2 12.83 39.44 1.39
N THR A 3 13.96 38.75 1.57
CA THR A 3 14.00 37.35 1.96
C THR A 3 13.23 37.23 3.27
N SER A 4 12.00 36.69 3.25
CA SER A 4 11.30 36.35 4.48
C SER A 4 12.15 35.29 5.17
N LEU A 5 12.84 35.65 6.23
CA LEU A 5 13.54 34.71 7.12
C LEU A 5 12.52 33.64 7.51
N GLN A 6 12.67 32.41 7.01
CA GLN A 6 11.81 31.32 7.41
C GLN A 6 12.01 31.10 8.91
N LYS A 7 10.89 31.24 9.65
CA LYS A 7 10.88 31.11 11.11
C LYS A 7 11.28 29.68 11.52
N SER A 8 12.10 29.56 12.53
CA SER A 8 12.46 28.29 13.17
C SER A 8 11.31 27.79 14.05
N THR A 9 11.14 26.49 14.14
CA THR A 9 10.17 25.85 15.05
C THR A 9 10.92 24.93 15.99
N ARG A 10 10.74 25.11 17.30
CA ARG A 10 11.20 24.17 18.33
C ARG A 10 10.04 23.28 18.79
N PHE A 11 10.32 22.00 18.87
CA PHE A 11 9.46 20.98 19.44
C PHE A 11 10.02 20.60 20.79
N ILE A 12 9.20 20.65 21.84
CA ILE A 12 9.62 20.45 23.24
C ILE A 12 8.74 19.44 23.96
N ASN A 13 9.09 19.11 25.19
CA ASN A 13 8.34 18.19 26.05
C ASN A 13 8.13 16.84 25.39
N CYS A 14 9.23 16.16 25.04
CA CYS A 14 9.20 14.87 24.38
C CYS A 14 10.37 13.97 24.83
N THR A 15 10.23 12.69 24.61
CA THR A 15 11.33 11.72 24.62
C THR A 15 11.74 11.45 23.19
N ILE A 16 13.03 11.52 22.86
CA ILE A 16 13.51 11.25 21.51
C ILE A 16 14.05 9.82 21.46
N SER A 17 13.45 8.98 20.62
CA SER A 17 13.85 7.58 20.48
C SER A 17 15.33 7.46 20.11
N GLY A 18 16.10 6.71 20.91
CA GLY A 18 17.55 6.55 20.73
C GLY A 18 18.42 7.72 21.18
N ILE A 19 17.84 8.81 21.75
CA ILE A 19 18.59 9.99 22.24
C ILE A 19 18.10 10.39 23.64
N PRO A 20 18.46 9.62 24.68
CA PRO A 20 17.85 9.76 26.02
C PRO A 20 18.16 11.08 26.76
N LYS A 21 19.21 11.82 26.35
CA LYS A 21 19.61 13.08 26.99
C LYS A 21 19.00 14.34 26.36
N ALA A 22 18.09 14.17 25.38
CA ALA A 22 17.47 15.29 24.69
C ALA A 22 15.95 15.22 24.82
N ASN A 23 15.29 16.38 24.98
CA ASN A 23 13.84 16.52 25.08
C ASN A 23 13.28 17.63 24.18
N ALA A 24 14.11 18.11 23.24
CA ALA A 24 13.72 19.15 22.28
C ALA A 24 14.47 19.02 20.95
N ILE A 25 13.81 19.47 19.90
CA ILE A 25 14.34 19.51 18.52
C ILE A 25 14.04 20.89 17.93
N LEU A 26 15.05 21.57 17.39
CA LEU A 26 14.87 22.77 16.58
C LEU A 26 14.94 22.44 15.10
N CYS A 27 13.93 22.89 14.37
CA CYS A 27 13.83 22.74 12.93
C CYS A 27 13.78 24.10 12.24
N LYS A 28 14.49 24.22 11.13
CA LYS A 28 14.45 25.38 10.24
C LYS A 28 14.58 24.91 8.80
N GLU A 29 13.79 25.50 7.91
CA GLU A 29 13.81 25.15 6.46
C GLU A 29 13.63 23.66 6.19
N GLY A 30 12.71 23.01 6.93
CA GLY A 30 12.41 21.59 6.77
C GLY A 30 13.47 20.63 7.30
N SER A 31 14.55 21.13 7.94
CA SER A 31 15.66 20.32 8.42
C SER A 31 15.87 20.46 9.92
N ILE A 32 16.40 19.40 10.54
CA ILE A 32 16.80 19.38 11.94
C ILE A 32 18.09 20.20 12.11
N LYS A 33 18.07 21.20 12.98
CA LYS A 33 19.21 22.09 13.23
C LYS A 33 19.87 21.83 14.59
N ILE A 34 19.08 21.55 15.62
CA ILE A 34 19.59 21.29 16.98
C ILE A 34 18.75 20.16 17.59
N ILE A 35 19.40 19.31 18.36
CA ILE A 35 18.80 18.29 19.23
C ILE A 35 19.45 18.47 20.60
N GLY A 36 18.66 18.68 21.67
CA GLY A 36 19.20 18.94 22.99
C GLY A 36 18.12 19.15 24.05
N LEU A 37 18.45 19.91 25.08
CA LEU A 37 17.53 20.23 26.17
C LEU A 37 16.66 21.45 25.81
N SER A 38 15.39 21.40 26.17
CA SER A 38 14.43 22.48 25.91
C SER A 38 14.82 23.81 26.59
N SER A 39 15.58 23.76 27.70
CA SER A 39 16.14 24.91 28.38
C SER A 39 17.24 25.63 27.57
N GLU A 40 17.89 24.95 26.65
CA GLU A 40 19.05 25.46 25.89
C GLU A 40 18.67 25.88 24.46
N ILE A 41 17.49 25.44 23.97
CA ILE A 41 17.07 25.66 22.59
C ILE A 41 16.06 26.80 22.52
N VAL A 42 16.37 27.83 21.71
CA VAL A 42 15.46 28.94 21.39
C VAL A 42 14.97 28.82 19.94
N GLY A 43 13.71 29.14 19.70
CA GLY A 43 13.12 29.15 18.36
C GLY A 43 11.99 30.17 18.25
N ASP A 44 11.68 30.60 17.03
CA ASP A 44 10.65 31.61 16.77
C ASP A 44 9.23 31.10 17.10
N LYS A 45 9.00 29.80 16.98
CA LYS A 45 7.74 29.11 17.32
C LYS A 45 8.05 27.93 18.23
N THR A 46 7.20 27.72 19.23
CA THR A 46 7.29 26.57 20.14
C THR A 46 6.06 25.69 19.97
N ILE A 47 6.28 24.38 19.91
CA ILE A 47 5.22 23.35 19.88
C ILE A 47 5.54 22.35 21.00
N ASP A 48 4.59 22.18 21.91
CA ASP A 48 4.63 21.18 22.97
C ASP A 48 4.15 19.83 22.43
N LEU A 49 4.98 18.79 22.51
CA LEU A 49 4.66 17.45 22.06
C LEU A 49 4.00 16.58 23.14
N ARG A 50 3.53 17.19 24.25
CA ARG A 50 2.68 16.56 25.28
C ARG A 50 3.31 15.32 25.93
N GLY A 51 4.62 15.30 26.12
CA GLY A 51 5.34 14.14 26.67
C GLY A 51 5.48 12.95 25.71
N GLY A 52 5.12 13.12 24.45
CA GLY A 52 5.15 12.06 23.44
C GLY A 52 6.56 11.56 23.12
N VAL A 53 6.63 10.37 22.56
CA VAL A 53 7.89 9.76 22.08
C VAL A 53 8.06 10.02 20.59
N VAL A 54 9.14 10.72 20.25
CA VAL A 54 9.46 11.10 18.87
C VAL A 54 10.28 10.00 18.20
N TYR A 55 9.74 9.49 17.09
CA TYR A 55 10.42 8.57 16.18
C TYR A 55 10.76 9.30 14.88
N PRO A 56 11.74 8.80 14.08
CA PRO A 56 11.83 9.20 12.68
C PRO A 56 10.46 8.98 12.03
N GLY A 57 10.04 9.88 11.15
CA GLY A 57 8.75 9.75 10.49
C GLY A 57 8.60 8.41 9.80
N PHE A 58 7.48 7.74 10.04
CA PHE A 58 7.23 6.42 9.44
C PHE A 58 7.10 6.52 7.93
N THR A 59 7.61 5.49 7.27
CA THR A 59 7.56 5.30 5.82
C THR A 59 6.80 4.03 5.50
N ASP A 60 5.84 4.09 4.59
CA ASP A 60 5.25 2.93 3.95
C ASP A 60 5.95 2.71 2.59
N SER A 61 6.66 1.59 2.44
CA SER A 61 7.49 1.33 1.25
C SER A 61 6.72 0.75 0.06
N HIS A 62 5.45 0.43 0.22
CA HIS A 62 4.62 -0.11 -0.85
C HIS A 62 3.15 0.14 -0.55
N LEU A 63 2.58 1.10 -1.24
CA LEU A 63 1.14 1.35 -1.25
C LEU A 63 0.70 1.93 -2.61
N HIS A 64 -0.60 2.09 -2.79
CA HIS A 64 -1.21 2.72 -3.96
C HIS A 64 -1.96 3.98 -3.53
N LEU A 65 -1.29 5.14 -3.57
CA LEU A 65 -1.79 6.40 -2.99
C LEU A 65 -3.16 6.80 -3.54
N LEU A 66 -3.31 6.83 -4.87
CA LEU A 66 -4.61 7.11 -5.48
C LEU A 66 -5.64 6.02 -5.17
N GLY A 67 -5.19 4.74 -5.09
CA GLY A 67 -6.02 3.61 -4.69
C GLY A 67 -6.64 3.78 -3.30
N ILE A 68 -5.85 4.27 -2.33
CA ILE A 68 -6.35 4.64 -0.99
C ILE A 68 -7.43 5.72 -1.11
N GLY A 69 -7.17 6.79 -1.86
CA GLY A 69 -8.15 7.86 -2.06
C GLY A 69 -9.46 7.37 -2.67
N ILE A 70 -9.38 6.46 -3.64
CA ILE A 70 -10.55 5.81 -4.26
C ILE A 70 -11.28 4.95 -3.21
N SER A 71 -10.57 4.16 -2.41
CA SER A 71 -11.19 3.30 -1.39
C SER A 71 -11.93 4.10 -0.33
N LEU A 72 -11.42 5.27 0.06
CA LEU A 72 -12.06 6.19 1.01
C LEU A 72 -13.37 6.81 0.48
N GLU A 73 -13.52 6.90 -0.82
CA GLU A 73 -14.75 7.40 -1.46
C GLU A 73 -15.70 6.28 -1.89
N THR A 74 -15.20 5.06 -2.00
CA THR A 74 -15.99 3.87 -2.32
C THR A 74 -16.63 3.29 -1.05
N LEU A 75 -17.90 2.86 -1.13
CA LEU A 75 -18.55 2.22 0.00
C LEU A 75 -17.93 0.85 0.28
N SER A 76 -17.31 0.69 1.45
CA SER A 76 -16.85 -0.62 1.91
C SER A 76 -18.03 -1.47 2.38
N LEU A 77 -18.12 -2.68 1.82
CA LEU A 77 -19.14 -3.68 2.12
C LEU A 77 -18.53 -4.94 2.76
N THR A 78 -17.25 -4.87 3.17
CA THR A 78 -16.56 -5.99 3.80
C THR A 78 -17.17 -6.37 5.15
N ASN A 79 -17.17 -7.67 5.44
CA ASN A 79 -17.67 -8.22 6.72
C ASN A 79 -19.15 -7.95 7.01
N ILE A 80 -19.96 -7.65 5.98
CA ILE A 80 -21.41 -7.49 6.14
C ILE A 80 -22.06 -8.85 5.99
N THR A 81 -22.91 -9.17 6.95
CA THR A 81 -23.49 -10.51 7.16
C THR A 81 -24.87 -10.71 6.52
N SER A 82 -25.41 -9.70 5.82
CA SER A 82 -26.65 -9.84 5.05
C SER A 82 -26.79 -8.76 3.96
N PRO A 83 -27.55 -9.03 2.89
CA PRO A 83 -27.82 -8.04 1.85
C PRO A 83 -28.62 -6.84 2.36
N GLU A 84 -29.52 -7.03 3.33
CA GLU A 84 -30.32 -5.93 3.93
C GLU A 84 -29.41 -4.89 4.59
N LYS A 85 -28.40 -5.33 5.34
CA LYS A 85 -27.40 -4.43 5.94
C LYS A 85 -26.57 -3.69 4.88
N ILE A 86 -26.35 -4.29 3.72
CA ILE A 86 -25.75 -3.60 2.56
C ILE A 86 -26.67 -2.48 2.09
N ILE A 87 -27.95 -2.79 1.90
CA ILE A 87 -28.97 -1.80 1.48
C ILE A 87 -29.05 -0.64 2.47
N GLU A 88 -29.06 -0.90 3.78
CA GLU A 88 -29.04 0.15 4.81
C GLU A 88 -27.82 1.08 4.67
N LYS A 89 -26.63 0.52 4.43
CA LYS A 89 -25.41 1.32 4.20
C LYS A 89 -25.51 2.15 2.92
N ILE A 90 -26.06 1.57 1.85
CA ILE A 90 -26.27 2.27 0.57
C ILE A 90 -27.20 3.45 0.78
N VAL A 91 -28.36 3.27 1.45
CA VAL A 91 -29.33 4.33 1.72
C VAL A 91 -28.69 5.50 2.48
N LYS A 92 -27.88 5.21 3.51
CA LYS A 92 -27.15 6.25 4.25
C LYS A 92 -26.21 7.05 3.34
N LYS A 93 -25.48 6.36 2.46
CA LYS A 93 -24.48 6.98 1.59
C LYS A 93 -25.09 7.71 0.39
N LEU A 94 -26.22 7.23 -0.15
CA LEU A 94 -26.96 7.87 -1.26
C LEU A 94 -27.36 9.31 -0.95
N LYS A 95 -27.62 9.65 0.33
CA LYS A 95 -27.93 11.03 0.76
C LYS A 95 -26.84 12.06 0.41
N SER A 96 -25.60 11.59 0.17
CA SER A 96 -24.43 12.44 -0.17
C SER A 96 -24.07 12.42 -1.64
N ILE A 97 -24.90 11.81 -2.51
CA ILE A 97 -24.64 11.63 -3.94
C ILE A 97 -25.77 12.27 -4.73
N ASN A 98 -25.44 12.99 -5.79
CA ASN A 98 -26.46 13.58 -6.67
C ASN A 98 -27.19 12.49 -7.46
N GLU A 99 -28.49 12.69 -7.67
CA GLU A 99 -29.31 11.80 -8.48
C GLU A 99 -28.70 11.61 -9.88
N GLY A 100 -28.69 10.38 -10.38
CA GLY A 100 -28.11 10.01 -11.68
C GLY A 100 -26.59 9.74 -11.66
N GLN A 101 -25.89 10.04 -10.57
CA GLN A 101 -24.47 9.68 -10.43
C GLN A 101 -24.30 8.19 -10.13
N TRP A 102 -23.20 7.62 -10.66
CA TRP A 102 -22.79 6.25 -10.35
C TRP A 102 -22.44 6.08 -8.88
N PHE A 103 -23.14 5.15 -8.24
CA PHE A 103 -22.81 4.69 -6.90
C PHE A 103 -21.88 3.47 -6.98
N LYS A 104 -20.77 3.49 -6.24
CA LYS A 104 -19.79 2.40 -6.25
C LYS A 104 -19.56 1.86 -4.83
N GLY A 105 -19.49 0.53 -4.73
CA GLY A 105 -19.15 -0.17 -3.51
C GLY A 105 -18.24 -1.36 -3.81
N TRP A 106 -17.59 -1.88 -2.77
CA TRP A 106 -16.70 -3.03 -2.87
C TRP A 106 -16.71 -3.85 -1.60
N GLY A 107 -16.55 -5.17 -1.76
CA GLY A 107 -16.25 -6.03 -0.64
C GLY A 107 -17.44 -6.86 -0.14
N TRP A 108 -18.58 -6.91 -0.86
CA TRP A 108 -19.64 -7.83 -0.49
C TRP A 108 -19.25 -9.29 -0.78
N ASP A 109 -19.74 -10.21 0.07
CA ASP A 109 -19.52 -11.64 -0.08
C ASP A 109 -20.73 -12.41 0.49
N GLN A 110 -21.49 -13.04 -0.40
CA GLN A 110 -22.67 -13.82 0.00
C GLN A 110 -22.31 -15.06 0.82
N ASN A 111 -21.05 -15.52 0.77
CA ASN A 111 -20.61 -16.66 1.61
C ASN A 111 -20.64 -16.34 3.11
N ASN A 112 -20.67 -15.05 3.47
CA ASN A 112 -20.79 -14.58 4.84
C ASN A 112 -22.26 -14.36 5.27
N TRP A 113 -23.22 -14.65 4.39
CA TRP A 113 -24.64 -14.44 4.68
C TRP A 113 -25.30 -15.75 5.12
N ARG A 114 -26.43 -15.63 5.81
CA ARG A 114 -27.22 -16.80 6.21
C ARG A 114 -27.75 -17.58 5.00
N ASP A 115 -28.24 -16.85 3.99
CA ASP A 115 -28.55 -17.37 2.67
C ASP A 115 -27.37 -17.04 1.74
N THR A 116 -26.67 -18.06 1.27
CA THR A 116 -25.49 -17.95 0.41
C THR A 116 -25.83 -17.71 -1.06
N GLY A 117 -27.11 -17.49 -1.40
CA GLY A 117 -27.57 -17.12 -2.73
C GLY A 117 -27.06 -15.75 -3.19
N TYR A 118 -26.91 -15.58 -4.50
CA TYR A 118 -26.60 -14.27 -5.05
C TYR A 118 -27.79 -13.31 -4.84
N PRO A 119 -27.52 -12.02 -4.50
CA PRO A 119 -28.55 -11.01 -4.39
C PRO A 119 -29.10 -10.63 -5.78
N THR A 120 -30.24 -9.95 -5.82
CA THR A 120 -30.88 -9.54 -7.06
C THR A 120 -30.93 -8.02 -7.22
N LYS A 121 -31.10 -7.56 -8.48
CA LYS A 121 -31.17 -6.13 -8.81
C LYS A 121 -32.34 -5.42 -8.14
N GLU A 122 -33.45 -6.12 -7.89
CA GLU A 122 -34.67 -5.57 -7.28
C GLU A 122 -34.38 -4.96 -5.90
N MET A 123 -33.47 -5.56 -5.13
CA MET A 123 -33.07 -5.03 -3.83
C MET A 123 -32.39 -3.65 -3.96
N LEU A 124 -31.61 -3.43 -5.00
CA LEU A 124 -30.95 -2.16 -5.29
C LEU A 124 -31.91 -1.16 -5.94
N ASP A 125 -32.82 -1.64 -6.80
CA ASP A 125 -33.83 -0.81 -7.48
C ASP A 125 -34.77 -0.16 -6.48
N ALA A 126 -35.13 -0.87 -5.40
CA ALA A 126 -36.00 -0.36 -4.33
C ALA A 126 -35.43 0.90 -3.66
N VAL A 127 -34.11 1.07 -3.61
CA VAL A 127 -33.45 2.20 -2.92
C VAL A 127 -32.79 3.19 -3.87
N SER A 128 -32.55 2.82 -5.11
CA SER A 128 -31.87 3.68 -6.11
C SER A 128 -32.39 3.42 -7.53
N PRO A 129 -33.65 3.77 -7.83
CA PRO A 129 -34.22 3.53 -9.17
C PRO A 129 -33.59 4.43 -10.26
N LYS A 130 -33.05 5.59 -9.89
CA LYS A 130 -32.56 6.61 -10.83
C LYS A 130 -31.05 6.65 -10.96
N SER A 131 -30.30 6.32 -9.91
CA SER A 131 -28.84 6.30 -9.92
C SER A 131 -28.31 4.90 -10.18
N PRO A 132 -27.38 4.72 -11.13
CA PRO A 132 -26.78 3.41 -11.40
C PRO A 132 -25.88 2.98 -10.25
N ILE A 133 -26.00 1.71 -9.84
CA ILE A 133 -25.22 1.09 -8.76
C ILE A 133 -24.32 0.01 -9.33
N TYR A 134 -23.05 0.00 -8.89
CA TYR A 134 -22.04 -1.00 -9.21
C TYR A 134 -21.31 -1.43 -7.92
N LEU A 135 -21.60 -2.63 -7.43
CA LEU A 135 -21.03 -3.19 -6.21
C LEU A 135 -20.14 -4.38 -6.55
N LYS A 136 -18.82 -4.22 -6.41
CA LYS A 136 -17.86 -5.27 -6.71
C LYS A 136 -17.75 -6.26 -5.54
N ARG A 137 -17.74 -7.56 -5.84
CA ARG A 137 -17.51 -8.63 -4.85
C ARG A 137 -16.09 -8.56 -4.30
N ILE A 138 -15.88 -9.12 -3.12
CA ILE A 138 -14.60 -9.06 -2.40
C ILE A 138 -13.43 -9.68 -3.19
N ASP A 139 -13.68 -10.78 -3.91
CA ASP A 139 -12.67 -11.44 -4.76
C ASP A 139 -12.43 -10.73 -6.10
N GLY A 140 -13.27 -9.75 -6.43
CA GLY A 140 -13.16 -9.00 -7.67
C GLY A 140 -13.73 -9.69 -8.90
N HIS A 141 -14.27 -10.91 -8.79
CA HIS A 141 -14.75 -11.74 -9.89
C HIS A 141 -16.26 -11.66 -10.15
N ALA A 142 -17.00 -10.90 -9.36
CA ALA A 142 -18.42 -10.64 -9.60
C ALA A 142 -18.78 -9.18 -9.27
N THR A 143 -19.85 -8.69 -9.89
CA THR A 143 -20.47 -7.42 -9.54
C THR A 143 -21.98 -7.57 -9.42
N TRP A 144 -22.56 -6.81 -8.47
CA TRP A 144 -23.99 -6.67 -8.26
C TRP A 144 -24.40 -5.27 -8.70
N VAL A 145 -25.29 -5.19 -9.69
CA VAL A 145 -25.75 -3.94 -10.31
C VAL A 145 -27.27 -3.85 -10.30
N ASN A 146 -27.80 -2.63 -10.31
CA ASN A 146 -29.23 -2.38 -10.40
C ASN A 146 -29.72 -2.30 -11.86
N SER A 147 -31.04 -2.25 -12.05
CA SER A 147 -31.68 -2.14 -13.37
C SER A 147 -31.23 -0.91 -14.15
N ARG A 148 -30.96 0.21 -13.45
CA ARG A 148 -30.47 1.44 -14.09
C ARG A 148 -29.09 1.23 -14.72
N ALA A 149 -28.18 0.54 -14.05
CA ALA A 149 -26.85 0.20 -14.59
C ALA A 149 -26.96 -0.76 -15.78
N LEU A 150 -27.85 -1.78 -15.71
CA LEU A 150 -28.11 -2.69 -16.84
C LEU A 150 -28.66 -1.94 -18.05
N THR A 151 -29.59 -0.99 -17.84
CA THR A 151 -30.15 -0.14 -18.90
C THR A 151 -29.09 0.71 -19.58
N ILE A 152 -28.20 1.36 -18.82
CA ILE A 152 -27.08 2.17 -19.38
C ILE A 152 -26.16 1.29 -20.21
N ALA A 153 -25.91 0.05 -19.77
CA ALA A 153 -25.07 -0.92 -20.47
C ALA A 153 -25.79 -1.65 -21.62
N ASN A 154 -27.07 -1.37 -21.83
CA ASN A 154 -27.92 -2.06 -22.82
C ASN A 154 -27.94 -3.58 -22.65
N ILE A 155 -27.89 -4.05 -21.38
CA ILE A 155 -27.93 -5.49 -21.05
C ILE A 155 -29.39 -5.91 -20.89
N THR A 156 -29.82 -6.86 -21.73
CA THR A 156 -31.18 -7.39 -21.78
C THR A 156 -31.16 -8.92 -21.77
N LYS A 157 -32.33 -9.53 -21.78
CA LYS A 157 -32.44 -11.00 -21.94
C LYS A 157 -31.86 -11.54 -23.25
N LYS A 158 -31.64 -10.68 -24.27
CA LYS A 158 -31.06 -11.07 -25.57
C LYS A 158 -29.53 -10.90 -25.59
N THR A 159 -28.93 -10.22 -24.60
CA THR A 159 -27.48 -10.03 -24.53
C THR A 159 -26.80 -11.37 -24.29
N GLN A 160 -25.86 -11.75 -25.14
CA GLN A 160 -25.08 -12.98 -24.96
C GLN A 160 -24.03 -12.82 -23.88
N ASP A 161 -23.68 -13.93 -23.27
CA ASP A 161 -22.53 -13.94 -22.33
C ASP A 161 -21.24 -13.73 -23.13
N PRO A 162 -20.35 -12.83 -22.70
CA PRO A 162 -19.07 -12.64 -23.35
C PRO A 162 -18.11 -13.81 -23.05
N ASP A 163 -17.12 -14.01 -23.90
CA ASP A 163 -16.08 -15.01 -23.67
C ASP A 163 -15.41 -14.81 -22.30
N GLY A 164 -15.36 -15.88 -21.51
CA GLY A 164 -14.81 -15.85 -20.16
C GLY A 164 -15.67 -15.09 -19.13
N GLY A 165 -16.94 -14.82 -19.40
CA GLY A 165 -17.86 -14.15 -18.47
C GLY A 165 -19.27 -14.70 -18.52
N LYS A 166 -20.06 -14.39 -17.46
CA LYS A 166 -21.44 -14.85 -17.35
C LYS A 166 -22.36 -13.77 -16.80
N ILE A 167 -23.51 -13.59 -17.46
CA ILE A 167 -24.63 -12.79 -16.95
C ILE A 167 -25.60 -13.76 -16.26
N LEU A 168 -25.76 -13.64 -14.93
CA LEU A 168 -26.74 -14.48 -14.24
C LEU A 168 -28.16 -14.03 -14.59
N ARG A 169 -29.02 -15.04 -14.90
CA ARG A 169 -30.39 -14.83 -15.34
C ARG A 169 -31.37 -15.58 -14.45
N ASP A 170 -32.57 -15.06 -14.35
CA ASP A 170 -33.70 -15.74 -13.74
C ASP A 170 -34.30 -16.83 -14.67
N ASN A 171 -35.33 -17.48 -14.18
CA ASN A 171 -36.05 -18.56 -14.94
C ASN A 171 -36.72 -18.07 -16.22
N TYR A 172 -36.87 -16.75 -16.41
CA TYR A 172 -37.47 -16.12 -17.59
C TYR A 172 -36.41 -15.57 -18.55
N GLY A 173 -35.12 -15.79 -18.24
CA GLY A 173 -33.98 -15.32 -19.00
C GLY A 173 -33.60 -13.85 -18.76
N ALA A 174 -34.24 -13.15 -17.81
CA ALA A 174 -33.92 -11.77 -17.50
C ALA A 174 -32.65 -11.69 -16.63
N PRO A 175 -31.75 -10.70 -16.86
CA PRO A 175 -30.56 -10.50 -16.02
C PRO A 175 -30.97 -10.22 -14.58
N THR A 176 -30.38 -10.94 -13.62
CA THR A 176 -30.62 -10.78 -12.17
C THR A 176 -29.91 -9.59 -11.56
N GLY A 177 -28.97 -8.98 -12.29
CA GLY A 177 -28.07 -7.94 -11.79
C GLY A 177 -26.69 -8.44 -11.36
N ILE A 178 -26.43 -9.75 -11.46
CA ILE A 178 -25.10 -10.32 -11.20
C ILE A 178 -24.36 -10.57 -12.51
N LEU A 179 -23.16 -10.00 -12.61
CA LEU A 179 -22.24 -10.16 -13.73
C LEU A 179 -20.93 -10.76 -13.20
N ILE A 180 -20.42 -11.79 -13.89
CA ILE A 180 -19.24 -12.56 -13.48
C ILE A 180 -18.13 -12.37 -14.50
N ASP A 181 -16.89 -12.21 -14.02
CA ASP A 181 -15.64 -12.10 -14.77
C ASP A 181 -15.75 -11.08 -15.93
N SER A 182 -15.49 -11.48 -17.18
CA SER A 182 -15.50 -10.53 -18.31
C SER A 182 -16.86 -9.88 -18.56
N ALA A 183 -17.98 -10.46 -18.08
CA ALA A 183 -19.29 -9.80 -18.14
C ALA A 183 -19.37 -8.51 -17.31
N MET A 184 -18.54 -8.35 -16.29
CA MET A 184 -18.45 -7.12 -15.50
C MET A 184 -18.04 -5.92 -16.37
N GLU A 185 -17.24 -6.14 -17.41
CA GLU A 185 -16.75 -5.10 -18.30
C GLU A 185 -17.88 -4.47 -19.10
N LEU A 186 -18.95 -5.24 -19.39
CA LEU A 186 -20.14 -4.73 -20.10
C LEU A 186 -20.76 -3.51 -19.40
N VAL A 187 -20.67 -3.42 -18.07
CA VAL A 187 -21.13 -2.27 -17.28
C VAL A 187 -19.97 -1.33 -16.95
N ARG A 188 -18.80 -1.86 -16.60
CA ARG A 188 -17.66 -1.07 -16.12
C ARG A 188 -17.22 0.00 -17.11
N GLN A 189 -17.28 -0.26 -18.41
CA GLN A 189 -16.91 0.70 -19.46
C GLN A 189 -17.76 1.99 -19.46
N PHE A 190 -18.98 1.95 -18.91
CA PHE A 190 -19.87 3.11 -18.80
C PHE A 190 -19.70 3.90 -17.51
N ILE A 191 -18.91 3.39 -16.55
CA ILE A 191 -18.60 4.11 -15.31
C ILE A 191 -17.64 5.25 -15.67
N PRO A 192 -18.00 6.52 -15.39
CA PRO A 192 -17.15 7.65 -15.69
C PRO A 192 -15.76 7.51 -15.05
N LYS A 193 -14.72 7.80 -15.83
CA LYS A 193 -13.36 7.92 -15.28
C LYS A 193 -13.30 9.12 -14.34
N TYR A 194 -12.47 9.02 -13.32
CA TYR A 194 -12.24 10.13 -12.40
C TYR A 194 -11.59 11.30 -13.14
N SER A 195 -12.14 12.51 -12.95
CA SER A 195 -11.52 13.74 -13.43
C SER A 195 -10.21 14.05 -12.67
N LYS A 196 -9.38 14.93 -13.21
CA LYS A 196 -8.19 15.43 -12.49
C LYS A 196 -8.54 16.03 -11.12
N ALA A 197 -9.67 16.75 -11.05
CA ALA A 197 -10.16 17.34 -9.80
C ALA A 197 -10.55 16.24 -8.77
N ASP A 198 -11.20 15.16 -9.23
CA ASP A 198 -11.51 14.01 -8.37
C ASP A 198 -10.25 13.33 -7.87
N LYS A 199 -9.29 13.03 -8.77
CA LYS A 199 -8.01 12.42 -8.40
C LYS A 199 -7.24 13.30 -7.41
N LYS A 200 -7.19 14.63 -7.62
CA LYS A 200 -6.57 15.58 -6.69
C LYS A 200 -7.20 15.51 -5.30
N ARG A 201 -8.53 15.54 -5.22
CA ARG A 201 -9.28 15.41 -3.97
C ARG A 201 -9.01 14.08 -3.27
N MET A 202 -9.00 12.97 -4.03
CA MET A 202 -8.73 11.62 -3.52
C MET A 202 -7.31 11.49 -2.98
N VAL A 203 -6.32 12.02 -3.67
CA VAL A 203 -4.92 12.07 -3.20
C VAL A 203 -4.83 12.84 -1.88
N LEU A 204 -5.47 14.02 -1.77
CA LEU A 204 -5.45 14.80 -0.52
C LEU A 204 -6.11 14.07 0.65
N LYS A 205 -7.22 13.34 0.40
CA LYS A 205 -7.86 12.49 1.43
C LYS A 205 -6.93 11.35 1.87
N ALA A 206 -6.29 10.67 0.93
CA ALA A 206 -5.32 9.62 1.24
C ALA A 206 -4.16 10.17 2.08
N VAL A 207 -3.60 11.31 1.70
CA VAL A 207 -2.53 11.98 2.46
C VAL A 207 -2.99 12.32 3.87
N SER A 208 -4.20 12.86 4.04
CA SER A 208 -4.74 13.17 5.37
C SER A 208 -4.86 11.92 6.25
N GLN A 209 -5.36 10.81 5.70
CA GLN A 209 -5.44 9.53 6.42
C GLN A 209 -4.03 9.03 6.79
N LEU A 210 -3.10 9.01 5.86
CA LEU A 210 -1.73 8.55 6.11
C LEU A 210 -1.04 9.38 7.19
N ASN A 211 -1.22 10.70 7.15
CA ASN A 211 -0.69 11.59 8.19
C ASN A 211 -1.31 11.30 9.56
N SER A 212 -2.61 10.97 9.66
CA SER A 212 -3.23 10.60 10.94
C SER A 212 -2.68 9.29 11.53
N LEU A 213 -2.05 8.46 10.70
CA LEU A 213 -1.39 7.22 11.08
C LEU A 213 0.13 7.38 11.33
N GLY A 214 0.65 8.61 11.31
CA GLY A 214 2.07 8.87 11.55
C GLY A 214 2.97 8.71 10.33
N ILE A 215 2.41 8.46 9.13
CA ILE A 215 3.19 8.28 7.91
C ILE A 215 3.59 9.64 7.36
N THR A 216 4.89 9.81 7.12
CA THR A 216 5.49 11.03 6.58
C THR A 216 6.05 10.85 5.18
N PHE A 217 6.28 9.60 4.78
CA PHE A 217 6.87 9.24 3.51
C PHE A 217 6.23 7.95 2.97
N VAL A 218 6.01 7.89 1.66
CA VAL A 218 5.43 6.71 1.00
C VAL A 218 6.17 6.38 -0.29
N HIS A 219 6.23 5.08 -0.61
CA HIS A 219 6.61 4.62 -1.95
C HIS A 219 5.33 4.21 -2.68
N ASP A 220 4.92 5.02 -3.66
CA ASP A 220 3.67 4.83 -4.42
C ASP A 220 3.90 3.89 -5.60
N ALA A 221 3.36 2.68 -5.51
CA ALA A 221 3.60 1.59 -6.45
C ALA A 221 2.68 1.67 -7.66
N GLY A 222 3.21 2.06 -8.80
CA GLY A 222 2.45 2.10 -10.07
C GLY A 222 1.78 3.45 -10.36
N THR A 223 2.52 4.54 -10.20
CA THR A 223 2.04 5.91 -10.47
C THR A 223 1.98 6.21 -11.96
N ASP A 224 0.87 6.74 -12.46
CA ASP A 224 0.72 7.21 -13.83
C ASP A 224 1.13 8.69 -14.00
N LEU A 225 1.26 9.14 -15.26
CA LEU A 225 1.67 10.52 -15.58
C LEU A 225 0.69 11.56 -15.03
N GLU A 226 -0.61 11.31 -15.11
CA GLU A 226 -1.62 12.26 -14.64
C GLU A 226 -1.52 12.44 -13.13
N THR A 227 -1.31 11.35 -12.38
CA THR A 227 -1.08 11.40 -10.94
C THR A 227 0.22 12.15 -10.61
N ILE A 228 1.31 11.93 -11.35
CA ILE A 228 2.56 12.70 -11.16
C ILE A 228 2.33 14.19 -11.36
N GLU A 229 1.61 14.59 -12.40
CA GLU A 229 1.29 16.01 -12.64
C GLU A 229 0.40 16.60 -11.53
N ILE A 230 -0.55 15.82 -11.01
CA ILE A 230 -1.34 16.22 -9.83
C ILE A 230 -0.43 16.46 -8.62
N LEU A 231 0.51 15.55 -8.36
CA LEU A 231 1.47 15.68 -7.24
C LEU A 231 2.36 16.94 -7.41
N LYS A 232 2.89 17.19 -8.61
CA LYS A 232 3.67 18.41 -8.89
C LYS A 232 2.86 19.68 -8.66
N ASN A 233 1.59 19.70 -9.07
CA ASN A 233 0.69 20.83 -8.82
C ASN A 233 0.44 21.04 -7.32
N LEU A 234 0.18 19.96 -6.57
CA LEU A 234 0.02 20.03 -5.11
C LEU A 234 1.27 20.53 -4.39
N ILE A 235 2.47 20.21 -4.88
CA ILE A 235 3.74 20.76 -4.36
C ILE A 235 3.84 22.26 -4.65
N SER A 236 3.54 22.70 -5.88
CA SER A 236 3.58 24.11 -6.25
C SER A 236 2.58 24.96 -5.45
N GLU A 237 1.40 24.43 -5.20
CA GLU A 237 0.33 25.01 -4.39
C GLU A 237 0.59 24.90 -2.86
N LYS A 238 1.66 24.22 -2.42
CA LYS A 238 2.01 23.96 -1.01
C LYS A 238 0.93 23.15 -0.25
N GLN A 239 0.19 22.30 -0.95
CA GLN A 239 -0.89 21.48 -0.42
C GLN A 239 -0.44 20.05 -0.11
N LEU A 240 0.69 19.58 -0.64
CA LEU A 240 1.20 18.23 -0.37
C LEU A 240 1.90 18.18 0.99
N ASN A 241 1.40 17.35 1.88
CA ASN A 241 1.86 17.21 3.26
C ASN A 241 2.48 15.83 3.54
N ILE A 242 3.03 15.18 2.54
CA ILE A 242 3.72 13.89 2.63
C ILE A 242 4.83 13.84 1.59
N CYS A 243 5.93 13.13 1.86
CA CYS A 243 6.97 12.86 0.88
C CYS A 243 6.61 11.60 0.07
N ILE A 244 6.95 11.56 -1.22
CA ILE A 244 6.56 10.48 -2.13
C ILE A 244 7.76 10.04 -2.97
N TYR A 245 8.01 8.74 -2.98
CA TYR A 245 8.87 8.04 -3.92
C TYR A 245 7.98 7.29 -4.90
N ALA A 246 7.79 7.86 -6.09
CA ALA A 246 6.87 7.32 -7.09
C ALA A 246 7.57 6.26 -7.97
N MET A 247 6.89 5.14 -8.15
CA MET A 247 7.26 4.08 -9.06
C MET A 247 6.36 4.14 -10.29
N LEU A 248 6.94 4.40 -11.46
CA LEU A 248 6.21 4.49 -12.72
C LEU A 248 5.56 3.16 -13.09
N THR A 249 4.35 3.21 -13.62
CA THR A 249 3.72 2.02 -14.22
C THR A 249 4.52 1.53 -15.43
N ASN A 250 4.52 0.20 -15.68
CA ASN A 250 5.14 -0.42 -16.86
C ASN A 250 4.34 -0.13 -18.14
N ASN A 251 4.23 1.14 -18.49
CA ASN A 251 3.60 1.61 -19.72
C ASN A 251 4.58 2.53 -20.44
N HIS A 252 4.93 2.21 -21.70
CA HIS A 252 5.89 2.99 -22.49
C HIS A 252 5.48 4.48 -22.60
N LYS A 253 4.18 4.78 -22.72
CA LYS A 253 3.68 6.17 -22.72
C LYS A 253 3.97 6.90 -21.41
N VAL A 254 4.18 6.17 -20.30
CA VAL A 254 4.49 6.74 -18.98
C VAL A 254 6.00 6.92 -18.81
N TYR A 255 6.80 5.92 -19.12
CA TYR A 255 8.23 5.97 -18.77
C TYR A 255 9.16 6.49 -19.88
N ASP A 256 8.77 6.48 -21.17
CA ASP A 256 9.71 6.83 -22.26
C ASP A 256 10.30 8.25 -22.14
N ASN A 257 9.52 9.23 -21.71
CA ASN A 257 10.03 10.58 -21.47
C ASN A 257 11.02 10.62 -20.30
N TYR A 258 10.71 9.89 -19.23
CA TYR A 258 11.58 9.80 -18.05
C TYR A 258 12.89 9.06 -18.36
N LEU A 259 12.88 8.05 -19.23
CA LEU A 259 14.12 7.38 -19.66
C LEU A 259 15.08 8.32 -20.42
N LYS A 260 14.53 9.32 -21.13
CA LYS A 260 15.34 10.33 -21.84
C LYS A 260 15.88 11.41 -20.89
N SER A 261 15.10 11.83 -19.91
CA SER A 261 15.45 12.91 -18.98
C SER A 261 16.15 12.43 -17.69
N GLY A 262 16.12 11.12 -17.42
CA GLY A 262 16.55 10.53 -16.15
C GLY A 262 15.53 10.68 -15.03
N PRO A 263 15.86 10.19 -13.82
CA PRO A 263 15.03 10.31 -12.63
C PRO A 263 14.72 11.78 -12.28
N PHE A 264 13.52 12.02 -11.77
CA PHE A 264 13.07 13.33 -11.33
C PHE A 264 13.17 13.48 -9.81
N PHE A 265 13.64 14.64 -9.37
CA PHE A 265 13.75 15.00 -7.96
C PHE A 265 13.18 16.40 -7.75
N ASP A 266 12.18 16.52 -6.89
CA ASP A 266 11.69 17.83 -6.46
C ASP A 266 12.70 18.51 -5.52
N ASN A 267 12.99 19.79 -5.75
CA ASN A 267 13.97 20.56 -4.98
C ASN A 267 13.61 20.72 -3.49
N LYS A 268 12.33 20.56 -3.13
CA LYS A 268 11.85 20.64 -1.75
C LYS A 268 11.81 19.27 -1.06
N GLY A 269 12.11 18.17 -1.80
CA GLY A 269 12.15 16.81 -1.29
C GLY A 269 10.79 16.15 -1.08
N TYR A 270 9.72 16.66 -1.69
CA TYR A 270 8.39 16.05 -1.60
C TYR A 270 8.15 14.95 -2.63
N LEU A 271 8.80 14.98 -3.80
CA LEU A 271 8.58 14.01 -4.86
C LEU A 271 9.89 13.55 -5.48
N THR A 272 10.08 12.24 -5.53
CA THR A 272 11.11 11.57 -6.31
C THR A 272 10.45 10.57 -7.25
N VAL A 273 10.81 10.58 -8.54
CA VAL A 273 10.37 9.59 -9.53
C VAL A 273 11.62 8.90 -10.05
N ARG A 274 11.88 7.68 -9.56
CA ARG A 274 13.14 6.97 -9.83
C ARG A 274 13.00 5.46 -10.01
N THR A 275 11.80 4.92 -9.97
CA THR A 275 11.56 3.48 -10.06
C THR A 275 10.54 3.17 -11.14
N ILE A 276 10.64 1.99 -11.76
CA ILE A 276 9.65 1.44 -12.67
C ILE A 276 9.14 0.13 -12.07
N LYS A 277 7.81 0.00 -11.89
CA LYS A 277 7.13 -1.17 -11.32
C LYS A 277 6.76 -2.15 -12.41
N LEU A 278 7.15 -3.41 -12.23
CA LEU A 278 6.80 -4.56 -13.06
C LEU A 278 5.96 -5.56 -12.25
N PHE A 279 5.19 -6.41 -12.93
CA PHE A 279 4.39 -7.48 -12.32
C PHE A 279 4.76 -8.80 -12.98
N LEU A 280 5.43 -9.69 -12.26
CA LEU A 280 5.90 -10.97 -12.81
C LEU A 280 4.88 -12.09 -12.61
N ASP A 281 4.10 -12.06 -11.53
CA ASP A 281 3.02 -13.00 -11.25
C ASP A 281 1.80 -12.31 -10.63
N GLY A 282 0.81 -13.10 -10.22
CA GLY A 282 -0.40 -12.64 -9.55
C GLY A 282 -0.41 -12.96 -8.05
N ALA A 283 -1.58 -12.82 -7.41
CA ALA A 283 -1.77 -13.03 -5.97
C ALA A 283 -1.93 -14.51 -5.61
N LEU A 284 -1.50 -14.89 -4.38
CA LEU A 284 -1.60 -16.26 -3.88
C LEU A 284 -3.06 -16.68 -3.64
N GLY A 285 -3.88 -15.79 -3.09
CA GLY A 285 -5.29 -16.08 -2.75
C GLY A 285 -6.12 -16.49 -3.96
N SER A 286 -5.92 -15.83 -5.11
CA SER A 286 -6.56 -16.15 -6.40
C SER A 286 -5.86 -17.24 -7.20
N ARG A 287 -4.81 -17.88 -6.68
CA ARG A 287 -3.95 -18.86 -7.34
C ARG A 287 -3.27 -18.33 -8.61
N GLY A 288 -2.99 -17.04 -8.65
CA GLY A 288 -2.22 -16.39 -9.72
C GLY A 288 -0.71 -16.34 -9.43
N ALA A 289 -0.30 -16.48 -8.18
CA ALA A 289 1.12 -16.51 -7.80
C ALA A 289 1.82 -17.72 -8.41
N ALA A 290 2.98 -17.51 -9.06
CA ALA A 290 3.69 -18.57 -9.77
C ALA A 290 4.54 -19.40 -8.80
N LEU A 291 4.22 -20.68 -8.67
CA LEU A 291 4.84 -21.63 -7.75
C LEU A 291 5.75 -22.62 -8.47
N LEU A 292 6.78 -23.14 -7.78
CA LEU A 292 7.66 -24.21 -8.24
C LEU A 292 6.94 -25.57 -8.25
N HIS A 293 5.98 -25.74 -7.34
CA HIS A 293 5.12 -26.92 -7.28
C HIS A 293 3.65 -26.48 -7.31
N PRO A 294 2.73 -27.35 -7.79
CA PRO A 294 1.31 -27.03 -7.87
C PRO A 294 0.72 -26.51 -6.55
N TYR A 295 -0.38 -25.77 -6.65
CA TYR A 295 -1.21 -25.44 -5.50
C TYR A 295 -1.74 -26.71 -4.85
N TYR A 296 -1.68 -26.78 -3.53
CA TYR A 296 -2.13 -27.95 -2.77
C TYR A 296 -3.62 -28.26 -3.01
N ASP A 297 -4.44 -27.22 -3.09
CA ASP A 297 -5.88 -27.31 -3.34
C ASP A 297 -6.26 -27.22 -4.83
N ASN A 298 -5.27 -27.22 -5.73
CA ASN A 298 -5.49 -27.27 -7.19
C ASN A 298 -4.24 -27.82 -7.90
N PRO A 299 -4.07 -29.16 -7.94
CA PRO A 299 -2.87 -29.81 -8.48
C PRO A 299 -2.55 -29.57 -9.95
N GLU A 300 -3.50 -29.08 -10.73
CA GLU A 300 -3.30 -28.71 -12.14
C GLU A 300 -2.79 -27.28 -12.33
N ASN A 301 -2.71 -26.49 -11.23
CA ASN A 301 -2.39 -25.08 -11.29
C ASN A 301 -1.06 -24.78 -10.58
N MET A 302 -0.14 -24.12 -11.26
CA MET A 302 1.14 -23.60 -10.73
C MET A 302 1.21 -22.07 -10.79
N GLY A 303 0.10 -21.38 -10.99
CA GLY A 303 0.06 -19.94 -11.22
C GLY A 303 0.58 -19.51 -12.60
N LEU A 304 0.74 -18.20 -12.78
CA LEU A 304 1.03 -17.61 -14.08
C LEU A 304 2.27 -16.70 -14.01
N ILE A 305 3.14 -16.79 -15.00
CA ILE A 305 4.16 -15.78 -15.28
C ILE A 305 3.59 -14.81 -16.32
N LEU A 306 3.46 -13.55 -15.93
CA LEU A 306 2.78 -12.49 -16.70
C LEU A 306 3.68 -11.79 -17.72
N LEU A 307 4.99 -11.96 -17.63
CA LEU A 307 5.97 -11.29 -18.48
C LEU A 307 6.83 -12.29 -19.23
N ASP A 308 7.17 -11.94 -20.46
CA ASP A 308 8.25 -12.60 -21.20
C ASP A 308 9.59 -12.30 -20.52
N ILE A 309 10.32 -13.34 -20.14
CA ILE A 309 11.53 -13.23 -19.33
C ILE A 309 12.64 -12.49 -20.10
N GLN A 310 12.88 -12.84 -21.38
CA GLN A 310 13.93 -12.22 -22.17
C GLN A 310 13.67 -10.75 -22.43
N LYS A 311 12.43 -10.40 -22.82
CA LYS A 311 12.02 -8.99 -22.97
C LYS A 311 12.10 -8.22 -21.66
N THR A 312 11.90 -8.89 -20.53
CA THR A 312 12.01 -8.25 -19.20
C THR A 312 13.48 -7.99 -18.85
N ILE A 313 14.39 -8.91 -19.15
CA ILE A 313 15.84 -8.70 -19.02
C ILE A 313 16.28 -7.45 -19.81
N ASP A 314 15.85 -7.33 -21.06
CA ASP A 314 16.20 -6.18 -21.91
C ASP A 314 15.61 -4.87 -21.37
N LYS A 315 14.37 -4.89 -20.85
CA LYS A 315 13.78 -3.74 -20.18
C LYS A 315 14.56 -3.35 -18.91
N VAL A 316 14.92 -4.30 -18.07
CA VAL A 316 15.71 -4.03 -16.85
C VAL A 316 17.04 -3.37 -17.20
N LYS A 317 17.77 -3.88 -18.20
CA LYS A 317 19.00 -3.25 -18.72
C LYS A 317 18.74 -1.80 -19.15
N LYS A 318 17.71 -1.57 -19.98
CA LYS A 318 17.32 -0.23 -20.46
C LYS A 318 17.00 0.71 -19.30
N PHE A 319 16.22 0.27 -18.31
CA PHE A 319 15.84 1.09 -17.17
C PHE A 319 17.02 1.43 -16.26
N ASN A 320 17.84 0.43 -15.95
CA ASN A 320 19.02 0.62 -15.11
C ASN A 320 20.05 1.54 -15.80
N SER A 321 20.27 1.39 -17.12
CA SER A 321 21.15 2.30 -17.88
C SER A 321 20.69 3.75 -17.87
N ALA A 322 19.39 3.99 -17.75
CA ALA A 322 18.80 5.34 -17.61
C ALA A 322 18.78 5.84 -16.14
N GLY A 323 19.36 5.10 -15.18
CA GLY A 323 19.45 5.45 -13.77
C GLY A 323 18.21 5.14 -12.95
N PHE A 324 17.26 4.37 -13.50
CA PHE A 324 16.04 3.94 -12.78
C PHE A 324 16.26 2.63 -12.05
N GLN A 325 15.82 2.58 -10.81
CA GLN A 325 15.60 1.36 -10.05
C GLN A 325 14.45 0.57 -10.70
N VAL A 326 14.51 -0.75 -10.66
CA VAL A 326 13.41 -1.63 -11.06
C VAL A 326 12.83 -2.30 -9.81
N SER A 327 11.51 -2.38 -9.77
CA SER A 327 10.73 -3.01 -8.71
C SER A 327 9.82 -4.04 -9.33
N ILE A 328 10.01 -5.33 -8.99
CA ILE A 328 9.29 -6.45 -9.60
C ILE A 328 8.37 -7.10 -8.56
N HIS A 329 7.06 -7.13 -8.83
CA HIS A 329 6.10 -7.90 -8.04
C HIS A 329 6.38 -9.39 -8.22
N CYS A 330 6.71 -10.09 -7.13
CA CYS A 330 6.89 -11.53 -7.08
C CYS A 330 6.34 -12.08 -5.76
N ILE A 331 5.25 -12.83 -5.83
CA ILE A 331 4.61 -13.46 -4.66
C ILE A 331 5.05 -14.91 -4.54
N GLY A 332 4.92 -15.73 -5.59
CA GLY A 332 5.28 -17.13 -5.59
C GLY A 332 6.79 -17.38 -5.59
N ASP A 333 7.20 -18.54 -5.11
CA ASP A 333 8.60 -18.96 -5.05
C ASP A 333 9.24 -19.09 -6.45
N ARG A 334 8.48 -19.55 -7.46
CA ARG A 334 8.92 -19.56 -8.86
C ARG A 334 9.09 -18.13 -9.39
N ALA A 335 8.17 -17.21 -9.08
CA ALA A 335 8.29 -15.82 -9.49
C ALA A 335 9.49 -15.14 -8.80
N ASN A 336 9.71 -15.36 -7.51
CA ASN A 336 10.88 -14.86 -6.78
C ASN A 336 12.19 -15.35 -7.41
N ARG A 337 12.29 -16.65 -7.73
CA ARG A 337 13.46 -17.23 -8.42
C ARG A 337 13.71 -16.58 -9.78
N ILE A 338 12.68 -16.43 -10.59
CA ILE A 338 12.77 -15.80 -11.92
C ILE A 338 13.12 -14.31 -11.78
N GLY A 339 12.51 -13.59 -10.84
CA GLY A 339 12.82 -12.19 -10.56
C GLY A 339 14.29 -12.00 -10.16
N LEU A 340 14.81 -12.88 -9.28
CA LEU A 340 16.22 -12.88 -8.90
C LEU A 340 17.12 -13.19 -10.13
N ASN A 341 16.79 -14.17 -10.97
CA ASN A 341 17.54 -14.47 -12.19
C ASN A 341 17.61 -13.28 -13.14
N ILE A 342 16.47 -12.58 -13.33
CA ILE A 342 16.40 -11.37 -14.16
C ILE A 342 17.32 -10.27 -13.59
N LEU A 343 17.24 -10.03 -12.28
CA LEU A 343 18.03 -8.98 -11.62
C LEU A 343 19.53 -9.32 -11.51
N GLU A 344 19.89 -10.60 -11.40
CA GLU A 344 21.26 -11.08 -11.46
C GLU A 344 21.87 -10.91 -12.85
N THR A 345 21.08 -11.15 -13.90
CA THR A 345 21.52 -11.05 -15.30
C THR A 345 21.61 -9.60 -15.80
N ALA A 346 20.71 -8.75 -15.37
CA ALA A 346 20.47 -7.42 -15.97
C ALA A 346 20.48 -6.26 -14.97
N GLY A 347 20.35 -6.54 -13.68
CA GLY A 347 20.25 -5.52 -12.64
C GLY A 347 21.62 -4.95 -12.27
N GLU A 348 21.68 -3.64 -12.06
CA GLU A 348 22.87 -3.00 -11.49
C GLU A 348 22.72 -2.89 -9.97
N ARG A 349 23.63 -3.50 -9.20
CA ARG A 349 23.59 -3.52 -7.72
C ARG A 349 23.50 -2.11 -7.11
N LYS A 350 24.17 -1.10 -7.70
CA LYS A 350 24.12 0.29 -7.24
C LYS A 350 22.71 0.91 -7.33
N LEU A 351 21.82 0.34 -8.16
CA LEU A 351 20.43 0.80 -8.32
C LEU A 351 19.47 0.15 -7.34
N ARG A 352 19.97 -0.76 -6.47
CA ARG A 352 19.19 -1.31 -5.36
C ARG A 352 17.81 -1.82 -5.82
N ASN A 353 17.79 -2.60 -6.92
CA ASN A 353 16.56 -3.13 -7.48
C ASN A 353 15.78 -3.92 -6.42
N ARG A 354 14.46 -3.96 -6.57
CA ARG A 354 13.56 -4.48 -5.54
C ARG A 354 12.75 -5.65 -6.06
N ILE A 355 12.40 -6.53 -5.15
CA ILE A 355 11.32 -7.49 -5.30
C ILE A 355 10.22 -7.11 -4.31
N GLU A 356 9.04 -6.78 -4.84
CA GLU A 356 7.86 -6.45 -4.05
C GLU A 356 7.16 -7.74 -3.62
N HIS A 357 6.66 -7.74 -2.41
CA HIS A 357 6.06 -8.84 -1.67
C HIS A 357 7.07 -9.88 -1.21
N ALA A 358 7.83 -10.53 -2.10
CA ALA A 358 8.77 -11.58 -1.72
C ALA A 358 8.14 -12.55 -0.68
N GLN A 359 6.87 -12.91 -0.92
CA GLN A 359 6.02 -13.53 0.10
C GLN A 359 6.39 -14.99 0.32
N ILE A 360 6.67 -15.73 -0.76
CA ILE A 360 7.08 -17.13 -0.72
C ILE A 360 8.45 -17.23 -1.35
N ILE A 361 9.46 -17.63 -0.57
CA ILE A 361 10.86 -17.71 -1.02
C ILE A 361 11.37 -19.11 -0.73
N HIS A 362 11.76 -19.83 -1.78
CA HIS A 362 12.40 -21.12 -1.62
C HIS A 362 13.72 -20.96 -0.83
N PRO A 363 14.06 -21.84 0.13
CA PRO A 363 15.25 -21.70 0.98
C PRO A 363 16.57 -21.43 0.24
N ASN A 364 16.77 -22.04 -0.93
CA ASN A 364 17.95 -21.85 -1.76
C ASN A 364 18.07 -20.44 -2.36
N ASP A 365 16.99 -19.66 -2.38
CA ASP A 365 16.97 -18.31 -2.95
C ASP A 365 17.14 -17.20 -1.90
N ILE A 366 16.99 -17.51 -0.60
CA ILE A 366 17.08 -16.51 0.50
C ILE A 366 18.41 -15.76 0.47
N LYS A 367 19.53 -16.48 0.39
CA LYS A 367 20.86 -15.85 0.39
C LYS A 367 21.12 -14.99 -0.86
N ARG A 368 20.48 -15.30 -1.97
CA ARG A 368 20.66 -14.57 -3.24
C ARG A 368 20.26 -13.11 -3.15
N PHE A 369 19.28 -12.75 -2.31
CA PHE A 369 18.90 -11.35 -2.09
C PHE A 369 20.12 -10.52 -1.64
N ALA A 370 20.89 -11.02 -0.66
CA ALA A 370 22.10 -10.35 -0.19
C ALA A 370 23.22 -10.37 -1.25
N ASP A 371 23.45 -11.52 -1.89
CA ASP A 371 24.54 -11.71 -2.86
C ASP A 371 24.38 -10.77 -4.07
N ILE A 372 23.16 -10.60 -4.59
CA ILE A 372 22.83 -9.72 -5.71
C ILE A 372 22.62 -8.27 -5.25
N GLY A 373 22.25 -8.04 -3.99
CA GLY A 373 21.91 -6.73 -3.43
C GLY A 373 20.49 -6.28 -3.77
N VAL A 374 19.58 -7.24 -3.94
CA VAL A 374 18.14 -7.00 -4.15
C VAL A 374 17.46 -6.74 -2.83
N ILE A 375 16.57 -5.72 -2.78
CA ILE A 375 15.84 -5.36 -1.58
C ILE A 375 14.43 -5.98 -1.64
N PRO A 376 14.08 -6.91 -0.74
CA PRO A 376 12.70 -7.35 -0.58
C PRO A 376 11.86 -6.23 0.07
N SER A 377 10.71 -5.94 -0.52
CA SER A 377 9.72 -5.00 0.02
C SER A 377 8.50 -5.78 0.47
N MET A 378 8.34 -5.95 1.78
CA MET A 378 7.44 -6.94 2.35
C MET A 378 6.36 -6.29 3.22
N GLN A 379 5.20 -6.95 3.32
CA GLN A 379 4.05 -6.48 4.08
C GLN A 379 3.83 -7.39 5.29
N ALA A 380 4.13 -6.86 6.49
CA ALA A 380 4.01 -7.65 7.71
C ALA A 380 2.55 -8.06 8.01
N ILE A 381 1.59 -7.21 7.65
CA ILE A 381 0.16 -7.49 7.85
C ILE A 381 -0.30 -8.65 6.96
N HIS A 382 0.15 -8.74 5.69
CA HIS A 382 -0.19 -9.87 4.81
C HIS A 382 0.16 -11.23 5.44
N CYS A 383 1.30 -11.31 6.12
CA CYS A 383 1.68 -12.55 6.81
C CYS A 383 0.63 -12.99 7.84
N THR A 384 0.12 -12.06 8.64
CA THR A 384 -0.82 -12.38 9.72
C THR A 384 -2.27 -12.44 9.26
N SER A 385 -2.63 -11.87 8.11
CA SER A 385 -3.95 -12.07 7.50
C SER A 385 -4.01 -13.35 6.67
N ASP A 386 -2.94 -13.70 5.95
CA ASP A 386 -2.91 -14.88 5.09
C ASP A 386 -2.73 -16.20 5.84
N MET A 387 -2.11 -16.19 7.05
CA MET A 387 -1.84 -17.39 7.84
C MET A 387 -3.08 -18.27 8.12
N HIS A 388 -4.27 -17.68 8.07
CA HIS A 388 -5.54 -18.38 8.31
C HIS A 388 -5.96 -19.31 7.17
N TRP A 389 -5.42 -19.08 5.95
CA TRP A 389 -5.82 -19.86 4.78
C TRP A 389 -4.64 -20.33 3.91
N ILE A 390 -3.43 -19.84 4.13
CA ILE A 390 -2.27 -20.09 3.26
C ILE A 390 -1.91 -21.58 3.16
N ASN A 391 -2.14 -22.35 4.22
CA ASN A 391 -1.93 -23.80 4.24
C ASN A 391 -2.82 -24.54 3.23
N LYS A 392 -4.01 -24.01 2.92
CA LYS A 392 -4.89 -24.56 1.88
C LYS A 392 -4.30 -24.39 0.49
N ARG A 393 -3.47 -23.37 0.27
CA ARG A 393 -2.80 -23.07 -1.00
C ARG A 393 -1.49 -23.82 -1.18
N LEU A 394 -0.68 -23.91 -0.11
CA LEU A 394 0.68 -24.42 -0.18
C LEU A 394 0.85 -25.84 0.38
N GLY A 395 -0.07 -26.30 1.22
CA GLY A 395 0.16 -27.48 2.08
C GLY A 395 1.10 -27.18 3.24
N ALA A 396 1.15 -28.07 4.23
CA ALA A 396 1.92 -27.87 5.46
C ALA A 396 3.44 -27.80 5.22
N ASP A 397 3.94 -28.59 4.28
CA ASP A 397 5.39 -28.79 4.04
C ASP A 397 6.09 -27.53 3.48
N ARG A 398 5.34 -26.62 2.86
CA ARG A 398 5.87 -25.37 2.25
C ARG A 398 5.63 -24.12 3.08
N LEU A 399 5.06 -24.24 4.27
CA LEU A 399 4.79 -23.06 5.11
C LEU A 399 6.07 -22.36 5.58
N ASN A 400 7.18 -23.09 5.72
CA ASN A 400 8.49 -22.54 6.07
C ASN A 400 9.12 -21.65 4.97
N GLU A 401 8.51 -21.55 3.79
CA GLU A 401 8.93 -20.66 2.71
C GLU A 401 8.26 -19.28 2.78
N VAL A 402 7.33 -19.09 3.72
CA VAL A 402 6.46 -17.92 3.76
C VAL A 402 6.97 -16.85 4.72
N CYS A 403 7.13 -15.62 4.21
CA CYS A 403 7.48 -14.45 5.04
C CYS A 403 8.75 -14.66 5.88
N ASN A 404 9.84 -15.07 5.24
CA ASN A 404 11.14 -15.43 5.85
C ASN A 404 11.94 -14.19 6.28
N TRP A 405 11.39 -13.36 7.16
CA TRP A 405 11.99 -12.05 7.50
C TRP A 405 13.31 -12.20 8.24
N GLN A 406 13.34 -13.00 9.30
CA GLN A 406 14.55 -13.19 10.12
C GLN A 406 15.62 -13.95 9.32
N SER A 407 15.20 -14.89 8.49
CA SER A 407 16.09 -15.64 7.60
C SER A 407 16.76 -14.70 6.58
N LEU A 408 16.02 -13.78 5.96
CA LEU A 408 16.58 -12.74 5.08
C LEU A 408 17.56 -11.83 5.82
N ILE A 409 17.18 -11.32 7.00
CA ILE A 409 18.03 -10.40 7.78
C ILE A 409 19.34 -11.06 8.21
N LYS A 410 19.33 -12.36 8.55
CA LYS A 410 20.55 -13.12 8.88
C LYS A 410 21.55 -13.20 7.72
N THR A 411 21.13 -13.05 6.48
CA THR A 411 22.03 -12.96 5.33
C THR A 411 22.64 -11.57 5.13
N GLY A 412 22.24 -10.57 5.93
CA GLY A 412 22.61 -9.16 5.75
C GLY A 412 21.65 -8.38 4.85
N THR A 413 20.55 -8.99 4.41
CA THR A 413 19.50 -8.32 3.61
C THR A 413 18.67 -7.39 4.48
N ILE A 414 18.40 -6.18 4.01
CA ILE A 414 17.43 -5.27 4.63
C ILE A 414 16.05 -5.50 4.04
N ILE A 415 15.00 -5.21 4.82
CA ILE A 415 13.61 -5.38 4.39
C ILE A 415 12.89 -4.03 4.41
N ALA A 416 12.44 -3.53 3.28
CA ALA A 416 11.61 -2.35 3.22
C ALA A 416 10.14 -2.74 3.54
N GLY A 417 9.57 -2.17 4.62
CA GLY A 417 8.22 -2.49 5.07
C GLY A 417 7.16 -1.61 4.45
N GLY A 418 6.03 -2.21 4.10
CA GLY A 418 4.86 -1.50 3.56
C GLY A 418 3.55 -2.19 3.91
N SER A 419 2.45 -1.65 3.41
CA SER A 419 1.10 -2.16 3.65
C SER A 419 0.44 -2.76 2.42
N ASP A 420 0.83 -2.33 1.23
CA ASP A 420 0.10 -2.54 -0.03
C ASP A 420 -1.32 -1.94 0.01
N ALA A 421 -1.51 -0.89 0.83
CA ALA A 421 -2.82 -0.25 0.93
C ALA A 421 -3.31 0.26 -0.44
N PRO A 422 -4.59 0.04 -0.78
CA PRO A 422 -5.72 -0.32 0.09
C PRO A 422 -5.99 -1.83 0.26
N VAL A 423 -5.06 -2.71 -0.14
CA VAL A 423 -5.23 -4.18 0.05
C VAL A 423 -5.30 -4.49 1.54
N GLU A 424 -4.36 -3.94 2.31
CA GLU A 424 -4.38 -3.97 3.77
C GLU A 424 -4.42 -2.56 4.38
N SER A 425 -4.58 -2.49 5.69
CA SER A 425 -4.56 -1.22 6.42
C SER A 425 -3.17 -0.57 6.34
N PRO A 426 -3.07 0.73 6.01
CA PRO A 426 -1.78 1.43 6.00
C PRO A 426 -1.24 1.77 7.40
N ASP A 427 -1.82 1.24 8.48
CA ASP A 427 -1.41 1.53 9.85
C ASP A 427 -0.04 0.91 10.20
N PRO A 428 1.05 1.70 10.37
CA PRO A 428 2.37 1.17 10.67
C PRO A 428 2.44 0.46 12.03
N LEU A 429 1.61 0.84 13.00
CA LEU A 429 1.58 0.19 14.31
C LEU A 429 1.05 -1.24 14.21
N SER A 430 0.05 -1.49 13.36
CA SER A 430 -0.41 -2.83 13.01
C SER A 430 0.70 -3.65 12.33
N GLY A 431 1.48 -3.01 11.42
CA GLY A 431 2.62 -3.64 10.77
C GLY A 431 3.77 -3.97 11.75
N VAL A 432 4.12 -3.06 12.65
CA VAL A 432 5.12 -3.30 13.70
C VAL A 432 4.66 -4.42 14.63
N TYR A 433 3.38 -4.42 15.05
CA TYR A 433 2.83 -5.49 15.87
C TYR A 433 2.93 -6.86 15.17
N ALA A 434 2.50 -6.94 13.92
CA ALA A 434 2.61 -8.17 13.12
C ALA A 434 4.06 -8.65 12.99
N ALA A 435 5.00 -7.72 12.74
CA ALA A 435 6.42 -8.04 12.59
C ALA A 435 7.05 -8.60 13.88
N VAL A 436 6.73 -8.04 15.05
CA VAL A 436 7.33 -8.47 16.33
C VAL A 436 6.62 -9.64 16.99
N THR A 437 5.34 -9.90 16.66
CA THR A 437 4.56 -10.95 17.30
C THR A 437 4.23 -12.12 16.38
N ARG A 438 4.08 -11.87 15.07
CA ARG A 438 3.50 -12.78 14.07
C ARG A 438 2.12 -13.30 14.50
N LYS A 439 1.33 -12.40 15.10
CA LYS A 439 -0.05 -12.62 15.53
C LYS A 439 -0.99 -11.69 14.80
N ASP A 440 -2.23 -12.13 14.64
CA ASP A 440 -3.30 -11.24 14.19
C ASP A 440 -3.71 -10.23 15.28
N LYS A 441 -4.66 -9.34 14.96
CA LYS A 441 -5.14 -8.34 15.91
C LYS A 441 -5.90 -8.91 17.11
N ALA A 442 -6.34 -10.19 17.05
CA ALA A 442 -6.94 -10.90 18.16
C ALA A 442 -5.88 -11.52 19.10
N GLY A 443 -4.60 -11.49 18.71
CA GLY A 443 -3.50 -12.04 19.49
C GLY A 443 -3.20 -13.51 19.19
N GLU A 444 -3.74 -14.05 18.10
CA GLU A 444 -3.58 -15.45 17.69
C GLU A 444 -2.58 -15.60 16.52
N PRO A 445 -1.94 -16.78 16.39
CA PRO A 445 -1.90 -17.88 17.36
C PRO A 445 -0.98 -17.60 18.56
N ALA A 446 -1.19 -18.28 19.67
CA ALA A 446 -0.29 -18.23 20.82
C ALA A 446 1.16 -18.54 20.39
N GLY A 447 2.13 -17.71 20.82
CA GLY A 447 3.52 -17.83 20.39
C GLY A 447 3.84 -17.24 19.01
N GLY A 448 2.84 -16.83 18.23
CA GLY A 448 2.99 -16.28 16.87
C GLY A 448 3.17 -17.35 15.80
N TRP A 449 2.59 -17.12 14.64
CA TRP A 449 2.71 -18.00 13.47
C TRP A 449 4.15 -18.02 12.96
N GLN A 450 4.80 -19.20 12.95
CA GLN A 450 6.23 -19.34 12.65
C GLN A 450 7.09 -18.35 13.46
N GLY A 451 6.97 -18.39 14.79
CA GLY A 451 7.55 -17.41 15.70
C GLY A 451 9.08 -17.25 15.62
N HIS A 452 9.81 -18.17 14.99
CA HIS A 452 11.25 -18.07 14.73
C HIS A 452 11.62 -17.01 13.69
N GLU A 453 10.66 -16.59 12.87
CA GLU A 453 10.81 -15.51 11.87
C GLU A 453 10.37 -14.13 12.39
N ARG A 454 10.03 -14.00 13.69
CA ARG A 454 9.72 -12.70 14.31
C ARG A 454 10.91 -11.74 14.22
N LEU A 455 10.60 -10.49 14.04
CA LEU A 455 11.58 -9.40 14.13
C LEU A 455 11.76 -8.90 15.56
N THR A 456 12.93 -8.38 15.88
CA THR A 456 13.09 -7.54 17.08
C THR A 456 12.35 -6.21 16.89
N ARG A 457 12.14 -5.47 17.97
CA ARG A 457 11.51 -4.14 17.90
C ARG A 457 12.34 -3.16 17.08
N GLU A 458 13.66 -3.22 17.23
CA GLU A 458 14.60 -2.43 16.44
C GLU A 458 14.46 -2.73 14.95
N GLN A 459 14.48 -4.02 14.58
CA GLN A 459 14.32 -4.45 13.19
C GLN A 459 12.97 -4.01 12.62
N ALA A 460 11.88 -4.17 13.38
CA ALA A 460 10.56 -3.72 12.97
C ALA A 460 10.48 -2.20 12.78
N LEU A 461 11.12 -1.40 13.63
CA LEU A 461 11.21 0.06 13.43
C LEU A 461 12.10 0.42 12.23
N LEU A 462 13.22 -0.28 12.03
CA LEU A 462 14.06 -0.07 10.85
C LEU A 462 13.30 -0.34 9.55
N MET A 463 12.41 -1.32 9.56
CA MET A 463 11.54 -1.70 8.44
C MET A 463 10.60 -0.57 7.99
N TYR A 464 10.22 0.33 8.91
CA TYR A 464 9.36 1.49 8.65
C TYR A 464 10.10 2.85 8.70
N THR A 465 11.44 2.86 8.79
CA THR A 465 12.22 4.10 8.90
C THR A 465 13.47 4.11 8.03
N GLN A 466 14.56 3.50 8.49
CA GLN A 466 15.88 3.60 7.83
C GLN A 466 16.00 2.74 6.57
N TRP A 467 15.46 1.52 6.58
CA TRP A 467 15.53 0.63 5.43
C TRP A 467 14.74 1.14 4.23
N PRO A 468 13.50 1.70 4.38
CA PRO A 468 12.84 2.43 3.30
C PRO A 468 13.63 3.62 2.77
N ALA A 469 14.28 4.39 3.65
CA ALA A 469 15.13 5.51 3.23
C ALA A 469 16.30 5.02 2.36
N TYR A 470 16.93 3.91 2.75
CA TYR A 470 17.97 3.27 1.94
C TYR A 470 17.41 2.76 0.61
N ALA A 471 16.25 2.10 0.61
CA ALA A 471 15.62 1.57 -0.61
C ALA A 471 15.26 2.69 -1.62
N SER A 472 15.07 3.92 -1.16
CA SER A 472 14.76 5.10 -1.99
C SER A 472 15.95 6.05 -2.20
N PHE A 473 17.19 5.67 -1.81
CA PHE A 473 18.43 6.48 -1.90
C PHE A 473 18.39 7.78 -1.08
N LEU A 474 17.62 7.79 0.00
CA LEU A 474 17.44 8.95 0.86
C LEU A 474 17.99 8.74 2.29
N GLU A 475 18.81 7.70 2.51
CA GLU A 475 19.39 7.34 3.82
C GLU A 475 20.24 8.43 4.48
N ASN A 476 20.72 9.39 3.67
CA ASN A 476 21.46 10.56 4.14
C ASN A 476 20.56 11.80 4.33
N LYS A 477 19.24 11.67 4.11
CA LYS A 477 18.29 12.78 4.19
C LYS A 477 17.13 12.52 5.14
N THR A 478 16.69 11.27 5.29
CA THR A 478 15.53 10.89 6.10
C THR A 478 15.71 9.54 6.79
N GLY A 479 14.74 9.09 7.57
CA GLY A 479 14.75 7.81 8.29
C GLY A 479 15.51 7.83 9.62
N LYS A 480 16.10 8.95 10.00
CA LYS A 480 16.82 9.16 11.28
C LYS A 480 16.53 10.53 11.88
N ILE A 481 16.59 10.62 13.20
CA ILE A 481 16.62 11.91 13.91
C ILE A 481 18.09 12.29 14.05
N LYS A 482 18.59 13.11 13.13
CA LYS A 482 20.01 13.53 13.05
C LYS A 482 20.11 14.95 12.50
N LEU A 483 21.11 15.70 12.93
CA LEU A 483 21.37 17.06 12.43
C LEU A 483 21.52 17.05 10.90
N GLY A 484 20.88 18.00 10.23
CA GLY A 484 20.86 18.16 8.77
C GLY A 484 19.83 17.27 8.06
N PHE A 485 19.24 16.28 8.73
CA PHE A 485 18.19 15.45 8.15
C PHE A 485 16.87 16.21 8.04
N GLN A 486 15.98 15.74 7.17
CA GLN A 486 14.61 16.24 7.06
C GLN A 486 13.89 16.11 8.40
N ALA A 487 13.18 17.15 8.79
CA ALA A 487 12.41 17.18 10.02
C ALA A 487 11.06 16.45 9.82
N ASN A 488 11.14 15.13 9.59
CA ASN A 488 10.02 14.21 9.47
C ASN A 488 9.93 13.36 10.73
N PHE A 489 8.84 13.50 11.50
CA PHE A 489 8.67 12.82 12.78
C PHE A 489 7.28 12.22 12.93
N THR A 490 7.23 11.07 13.58
CA THR A 490 6.03 10.47 14.14
C THR A 490 6.13 10.54 15.66
N VAL A 491 5.19 11.20 16.30
CA VAL A 491 5.15 11.34 17.77
C VAL A 491 4.06 10.43 18.31
N LEU A 492 4.43 9.50 19.17
CA LEU A 492 3.56 8.48 19.73
C LEU A 492 3.30 8.69 21.22
N SER A 493 2.13 8.25 21.69
CA SER A 493 1.74 8.31 23.10
C SER A 493 2.51 7.33 23.99
N LYS A 494 3.14 6.30 23.42
CA LYS A 494 3.88 5.26 24.15
C LYS A 494 5.23 4.97 23.48
N ASN A 495 6.18 4.47 24.26
CA ASN A 495 7.47 4.03 23.74
C ASN A 495 7.39 2.59 23.20
N LEU A 496 7.43 2.43 21.88
CA LEU A 496 7.36 1.13 21.21
C LEU A 496 8.48 0.16 21.62
N MET A 497 9.61 0.69 22.14
CA MET A 497 10.73 -0.13 22.58
C MET A 497 10.49 -0.83 23.92
N SER A 498 9.54 -0.34 24.73
CA SER A 498 9.33 -0.82 26.11
C SER A 498 7.91 -1.26 26.44
N VAL A 499 6.90 -0.88 25.66
CA VAL A 499 5.51 -1.28 25.89
C VAL A 499 5.30 -2.79 25.70
N LEU A 500 4.28 -3.36 26.33
CA LEU A 500 3.85 -4.72 26.02
C LEU A 500 3.45 -4.84 24.53
N PRO A 501 3.66 -6.00 23.90
CA PRO A 501 3.31 -6.15 22.47
C PRO A 501 1.86 -5.74 22.15
N GLU A 502 0.90 -6.11 23.01
CA GLU A 502 -0.53 -5.80 22.84
C GLU A 502 -0.82 -4.27 22.92
N ASP A 503 0.03 -3.54 23.59
CA ASP A 503 -0.09 -2.09 23.73
C ASP A 503 0.44 -1.31 22.51
N ILE A 504 1.16 -1.98 21.60
CA ILE A 504 1.52 -1.40 20.30
C ILE A 504 0.25 -0.98 19.55
N LEU A 505 -0.76 -1.87 19.49
CA LEU A 505 -2.05 -1.60 18.83
C LEU A 505 -2.89 -0.51 19.51
N LYS A 506 -2.64 -0.23 20.80
CA LYS A 506 -3.33 0.82 21.59
C LYS A 506 -2.56 2.13 21.62
N THR A 507 -1.39 2.17 21.00
CA THR A 507 -0.57 3.39 20.93
C THR A 507 -1.19 4.37 19.96
N LYS A 508 -1.26 5.66 20.36
CA LYS A 508 -1.84 6.73 19.54
C LYS A 508 -0.75 7.56 18.87
N VAL A 509 -1.03 8.03 17.69
CA VAL A 509 -0.24 9.07 17.02
C VAL A 509 -0.67 10.42 17.57
N LEU A 510 0.17 11.10 18.34
CA LEU A 510 -0.10 12.41 18.88
C LEU A 510 0.16 13.52 17.85
N PHE A 511 1.26 13.40 17.10
CA PHE A 511 1.60 14.35 16.05
C PHE A 511 2.27 13.63 14.88
N THR A 512 2.04 14.14 13.69
CA THR A 512 2.83 13.85 12.49
C THR A 512 3.43 15.14 11.96
N ILE A 513 4.73 15.14 11.76
CA ILE A 513 5.48 16.32 11.35
C ILE A 513 6.22 15.99 10.06
N VAL A 514 5.99 16.80 9.01
CA VAL A 514 6.61 16.66 7.69
C VAL A 514 7.35 17.95 7.36
N ASN A 515 8.64 17.84 7.06
CA ASN A 515 9.52 18.97 6.79
C ASN A 515 9.37 20.11 7.85
N GLY A 516 9.31 19.72 9.15
CA GLY A 516 9.20 20.64 10.28
C GLY A 516 7.83 21.28 10.47
N LYS A 517 6.80 20.86 9.73
CA LYS A 517 5.42 21.33 9.86
C LYS A 517 4.56 20.24 10.49
N VAL A 518 3.75 20.59 11.49
CA VAL A 518 2.72 19.71 12.00
C VAL A 518 1.64 19.56 10.92
N VAL A 519 1.44 18.34 10.43
CA VAL A 519 0.45 18.00 9.41
C VAL A 519 -0.73 17.22 10.00
N TYR A 520 -0.54 16.66 11.20
CA TYR A 520 -1.58 16.04 12.01
C TYR A 520 -1.29 16.29 13.50
N ALA A 521 -2.32 16.54 14.30
CA ALA A 521 -2.30 16.54 15.75
C ALA A 521 -3.62 15.93 16.26
N GLU A 522 -3.52 15.01 17.27
CA GLU A 522 -4.68 14.40 17.95
C GLU A 522 -5.47 15.43 18.78
#